data_5d52dc04af0cd905923b34cc66003b99
#
_entry.id   5d52dc04af0cd905923b34cc66003b99
#
_cell.length_a   1.000
_cell.length_b   1.000
_cell.length_c   1.000
_cell.angle_alpha   90.00
_cell.angle_beta   90.00
_cell.angle_gamma   90.00
#
_symmetry.space_group_name_H-M   'P 1'
#
loop_
_entity.id
_entity.type
_entity.pdbx_description
1 polymer ?
#
loop_
_entity_poly.entity_id
_entity_poly.type
_entity_poly.pdbx_seq_one_letter_code
_entity_poly.pdbx_strand_id
1 'polypeptide(L)'
;PIRIGEIAHDFRFEASGTLKGIERGRHFCQNDAHLFVTPEQIESEFASVVALIFDTYKDFNITDYRCVLSLRDPADKVKYHDDDAMWDMAENALRKVLNDIGIEYTEEIGEAAFYGPKLDVNVKPAIGNEYTLSTCQLDFCLPAKFNLTYIDSDGTKKTPVVLHRAILGSLDRFMAYILEETKGNLPLWLAPVQAKILPVKNEDEELNAYSHEVYKYLEDNGIRVEIDERNEKLGYRIREAQMEKVPYLLVLGKNEVADRTVSYRLHGEQQSTTVSMEDFLAMLQEDIRTKKLNPAAAREIIVRRRAVVSPPFYLNLRSFNSIITTINKIRICARIDRRNLLWLPGTTWIPLLLFRSFPKWNA
;
A
#
# COMPACT_ATOMS: atom_id res chain seq x y z
N PRO A 1 2.91 11.78 -22.38
CA PRO A 1 3.18 12.09 -20.97
C PRO A 1 4.48 11.45 -20.49
N ILE A 2 5.15 12.07 -19.49
CA ILE A 2 6.25 11.49 -18.75
C ILE A 2 5.73 11.20 -17.35
N ARG A 3 5.88 9.95 -16.88
CA ARG A 3 5.41 9.52 -15.55
C ARG A 3 6.61 9.09 -14.72
N ILE A 4 6.83 9.78 -13.60
CA ILE A 4 7.93 9.51 -12.66
C ILE A 4 7.31 9.15 -11.33
N GLY A 5 7.56 7.92 -10.85
CA GLY A 5 7.11 7.45 -9.54
C GLY A 5 8.30 7.21 -8.61
N GLU A 6 8.11 7.54 -7.35
CA GLU A 6 9.10 7.29 -6.32
C GLU A 6 8.46 6.86 -5.00
N ILE A 7 9.22 6.18 -4.19
CA ILE A 7 8.91 5.98 -2.78
C ILE A 7 9.70 7.05 -2.04
N ALA A 8 9.04 8.20 -1.86
CA ALA A 8 9.66 9.41 -1.36
C ALA A 8 9.82 9.39 0.17
N HIS A 9 10.96 9.84 0.66
CA HIS A 9 11.18 10.10 2.08
C HIS A 9 10.93 11.58 2.37
N ASP A 10 9.79 11.87 2.97
CA ASP A 10 9.34 13.21 3.26
C ASP A 10 9.49 13.57 4.74
N PHE A 11 9.78 14.85 4.98
CA PHE A 11 9.92 15.41 6.32
C PHE A 11 8.97 16.60 6.46
N ARG A 12 8.13 16.62 7.51
CA ARG A 12 7.26 17.73 7.84
C ARG A 12 7.45 18.16 9.27
N PHE A 13 7.51 19.48 9.47
CA PHE A 13 7.43 20.04 10.81
C PHE A 13 6.00 19.95 11.31
N GLU A 14 5.71 18.88 12.07
CA GLU A 14 4.42 18.67 12.72
C GLU A 14 4.49 19.14 14.15
N ALA A 15 3.44 19.84 14.62
CA ALA A 15 3.33 20.20 16.03
C ALA A 15 3.23 18.94 16.91
N SER A 16 3.84 18.95 18.09
CA SER A 16 3.90 17.76 18.95
C SER A 16 2.51 17.18 19.29
N GLY A 17 1.50 18.02 19.43
CA GLY A 17 0.12 17.60 19.70
C GLY A 17 -0.61 16.94 18.52
N THR A 18 -0.05 17.00 17.31
CA THR A 18 -0.64 16.38 16.11
C THR A 18 -0.03 15.02 15.78
N LEU A 19 1.06 14.63 16.47
CA LEU A 19 1.73 13.35 16.23
C LEU A 19 0.83 12.20 16.70
N LYS A 20 0.75 11.13 15.88
CA LYS A 20 -0.09 9.96 16.15
C LYS A 20 0.59 8.66 15.68
N GLY A 21 1.55 8.17 16.46
CA GLY A 21 2.28 6.94 16.18
C GLY A 21 2.79 6.89 14.72
N ILE A 22 2.56 5.76 14.04
CA ILE A 22 2.94 5.58 12.63
C ILE A 22 1.97 6.27 11.66
N GLU A 23 0.78 6.66 12.10
CA GLU A 23 -0.22 7.32 11.27
C GLU A 23 0.20 8.75 10.90
N ARG A 24 0.85 9.48 11.83
CA ARG A 24 1.30 10.85 11.61
C ARG A 24 2.62 11.13 12.33
N GLY A 25 3.71 10.88 11.65
CA GLY A 25 5.09 11.20 12.08
C GLY A 25 5.63 12.45 11.40
N ARG A 26 6.80 12.90 11.82
CA ARG A 26 7.55 14.00 11.17
C ARG A 26 8.36 13.54 9.99
N HIS A 27 8.65 12.26 9.90
CA HIS A 27 9.22 11.56 8.74
C HIS A 27 8.25 10.48 8.32
N PHE A 28 8.00 10.35 7.03
CA PHE A 28 7.14 9.33 6.46
C PHE A 28 7.60 8.99 5.06
N CYS A 29 7.18 7.83 4.58
CA CYS A 29 7.48 7.33 3.25
C CYS A 29 6.22 7.44 2.39
N GLN A 30 6.27 8.25 1.32
CA GLN A 30 5.11 8.49 0.46
C GLN A 30 5.19 7.67 -0.83
N ASN A 31 4.06 7.08 -1.22
CA ASN A 31 3.86 6.49 -2.53
C ASN A 31 3.49 7.59 -3.53
N ASP A 32 4.49 8.26 -4.07
CA ASP A 32 4.32 9.46 -4.87
C ASP A 32 4.62 9.25 -6.36
N ALA A 33 4.00 10.06 -7.20
CA ALA A 33 4.38 10.19 -8.60
C ALA A 33 3.97 11.54 -9.18
N HIS A 34 4.76 11.97 -10.17
CA HIS A 34 4.58 13.18 -10.93
C HIS A 34 4.41 12.84 -12.40
N LEU A 35 3.28 13.25 -12.99
CA LEU A 35 2.95 13.03 -14.38
C LEU A 35 3.04 14.36 -15.11
N PHE A 36 4.03 14.50 -15.99
CA PHE A 36 4.19 15.68 -16.84
C PHE A 36 3.40 15.46 -18.11
N VAL A 37 2.42 16.33 -18.35
CA VAL A 37 1.42 16.16 -19.40
C VAL A 37 1.23 17.45 -20.19
N THR A 38 0.74 17.34 -21.43
CA THR A 38 0.21 18.50 -22.16
C THR A 38 -1.22 18.80 -21.69
N PRO A 39 -1.75 20.01 -21.92
CA PRO A 39 -3.14 20.32 -21.56
C PRO A 39 -4.17 19.31 -22.12
N GLU A 40 -3.94 18.81 -23.34
CA GLU A 40 -4.82 17.85 -24.00
C GLU A 40 -4.78 16.46 -23.36
N GLN A 41 -3.73 16.15 -22.60
CA GLN A 41 -3.55 14.87 -21.93
C GLN A 41 -4.11 14.86 -20.50
N ILE A 42 -4.51 16.00 -19.94
CA ILE A 42 -4.98 16.11 -18.55
C ILE A 42 -6.11 15.13 -18.28
N GLU A 43 -7.16 15.16 -19.08
CA GLU A 43 -8.36 14.32 -18.88
C GLU A 43 -8.01 12.82 -18.87
N SER A 44 -7.24 12.37 -19.86
CA SER A 44 -6.88 10.94 -20.00
C SER A 44 -5.94 10.45 -18.89
N GLU A 45 -4.97 11.27 -18.48
CA GLU A 45 -4.03 10.90 -17.42
C GLU A 45 -4.70 10.95 -16.04
N PHE A 46 -5.56 11.96 -15.81
CA PHE A 46 -6.34 12.02 -14.59
C PHE A 46 -7.29 10.81 -14.47
N ALA A 47 -8.01 10.45 -15.52
CA ALA A 47 -8.85 9.26 -15.57
C ALA A 47 -8.04 7.99 -15.24
N SER A 48 -6.83 7.87 -15.78
CA SER A 48 -5.94 6.74 -15.52
C SER A 48 -5.50 6.66 -14.05
N VAL A 49 -5.24 7.81 -13.42
CA VAL A 49 -4.92 7.87 -11.98
C VAL A 49 -6.12 7.46 -11.14
N VAL A 50 -7.31 7.96 -11.46
CA VAL A 50 -8.55 7.61 -10.77
C VAL A 50 -8.83 6.11 -10.88
N ALA A 51 -8.69 5.53 -12.06
CA ALA A 51 -8.82 4.08 -12.26
C ALA A 51 -7.81 3.30 -11.41
N LEU A 52 -6.55 3.75 -11.35
CA LEU A 52 -5.52 3.11 -10.52
C LEU A 52 -5.86 3.17 -9.02
N ILE A 53 -6.42 4.29 -8.54
CA ILE A 53 -6.88 4.41 -7.13
C ILE A 53 -7.91 3.31 -6.84
N PHE A 54 -8.96 3.21 -7.66
CA PHE A 54 -10.05 2.27 -7.37
C PHE A 54 -9.69 0.81 -7.62
N ASP A 55 -8.82 0.52 -8.58
CA ASP A 55 -8.28 -0.83 -8.75
C ASP A 55 -7.43 -1.24 -7.54
N THR A 56 -6.63 -0.31 -7.00
CA THR A 56 -5.88 -0.54 -5.77
C THR A 56 -6.83 -0.76 -4.58
N TYR A 57 -7.89 0.04 -4.46
CA TYR A 57 -8.86 -0.12 -3.37
C TYR A 57 -9.58 -1.47 -3.41
N LYS A 58 -9.88 -1.99 -4.61
CA LYS A 58 -10.40 -3.36 -4.76
C LYS A 58 -9.41 -4.40 -4.25
N ASP A 59 -8.13 -4.27 -4.58
CA ASP A 59 -7.08 -5.19 -4.15
C ASP A 59 -6.99 -5.28 -2.61
N PHE A 60 -7.21 -4.16 -1.92
CA PHE A 60 -7.18 -4.08 -0.46
C PHE A 60 -8.56 -4.16 0.20
N ASN A 61 -9.65 -4.36 -0.59
CA ASN A 61 -11.03 -4.36 -0.11
C ASN A 61 -11.42 -3.09 0.65
N ILE A 62 -10.94 -1.94 0.21
CA ILE A 62 -11.32 -0.63 0.73
C ILE A 62 -12.63 -0.22 0.08
N THR A 63 -13.72 -0.19 0.84
CA THR A 63 -15.07 0.07 0.30
C THR A 63 -15.80 1.22 0.97
N ASP A 64 -15.27 1.75 2.08
CA ASP A 64 -15.85 2.88 2.81
C ASP A 64 -14.96 4.11 2.58
N TYR A 65 -15.28 4.85 1.53
CA TYR A 65 -14.56 6.05 1.14
C TYR A 65 -15.50 7.11 0.56
N ARG A 66 -15.04 8.36 0.54
CA ARG A 66 -15.72 9.52 -0.05
C ARG A 66 -14.74 10.26 -0.96
N CYS A 67 -15.20 10.62 -2.16
CA CYS A 67 -14.45 11.45 -3.08
C CYS A 67 -14.79 12.92 -2.87
N VAL A 68 -13.76 13.76 -2.81
CA VAL A 68 -13.87 15.20 -2.63
C VAL A 68 -13.08 15.90 -3.74
N LEU A 69 -13.76 16.70 -4.54
CA LEU A 69 -13.12 17.59 -5.49
C LEU A 69 -12.94 18.96 -4.82
N SER A 70 -11.71 19.27 -4.48
CA SER A 70 -11.35 20.54 -3.84
C SER A 70 -11.05 21.60 -4.89
N LEU A 71 -11.79 22.70 -4.81
CA LEU A 71 -11.79 23.81 -5.75
C LEU A 71 -11.23 25.07 -5.09
N ARG A 72 -10.79 26.04 -5.90
CA ARG A 72 -10.41 27.35 -5.39
C ARG A 72 -11.62 28.11 -4.84
N ASP A 73 -11.37 29.06 -3.95
CA ASP A 73 -12.25 30.19 -3.72
C ASP A 73 -11.83 31.33 -4.65
N PRO A 74 -12.63 31.71 -5.66
CA PRO A 74 -12.29 32.80 -6.59
C PRO A 74 -12.09 34.15 -5.92
N ALA A 75 -12.63 34.34 -4.71
CA ALA A 75 -12.49 35.58 -3.94
C ALA A 75 -11.12 35.67 -3.22
N ASP A 76 -10.47 34.56 -2.96
CA ASP A 76 -9.17 34.52 -2.25
C ASP A 76 -8.00 34.61 -3.26
N LYS A 77 -7.68 35.84 -3.67
CA LYS A 77 -6.55 36.12 -4.56
C LYS A 77 -5.17 36.06 -3.90
N VAL A 78 -5.12 35.82 -2.58
CA VAL A 78 -3.86 35.73 -1.83
C VAL A 78 -3.38 34.27 -1.78
N LYS A 79 -4.31 33.35 -1.55
CA LYS A 79 -3.99 31.91 -1.43
C LYS A 79 -3.67 31.27 -2.79
N TYR A 80 -4.46 31.61 -3.81
CA TYR A 80 -4.45 30.90 -5.09
C TYR A 80 -3.61 31.61 -6.15
N HIS A 81 -2.98 30.84 -7.04
CA HIS A 81 -2.25 31.37 -8.17
C HIS A 81 -3.17 32.19 -9.08
N ASP A 82 -2.74 33.38 -9.48
CA ASP A 82 -3.53 34.34 -10.25
C ASP A 82 -3.54 34.00 -11.74
N ASP A 83 -4.39 33.04 -12.13
CA ASP A 83 -4.65 32.63 -13.51
C ASP A 83 -6.06 32.03 -13.60
N ASP A 84 -7.07 32.87 -13.67
CA ASP A 84 -8.47 32.45 -13.68
C ASP A 84 -8.79 31.48 -14.83
N ALA A 85 -8.21 31.69 -16.00
CA ALA A 85 -8.48 30.86 -17.19
C ALA A 85 -7.95 29.42 -17.00
N MET A 86 -6.75 29.29 -16.44
CA MET A 86 -6.17 27.97 -16.12
C MET A 86 -6.95 27.26 -15.02
N TRP A 87 -7.41 27.99 -13.99
CA TRP A 87 -8.28 27.43 -12.97
C TRP A 87 -9.57 26.87 -13.52
N ASP A 88 -10.29 27.68 -14.33
CA ASP A 88 -11.56 27.26 -14.94
C ASP A 88 -11.37 26.03 -15.83
N MET A 89 -10.32 26.02 -16.64
CA MET A 89 -9.98 24.87 -17.47
C MET A 89 -9.68 23.62 -16.63
N ALA A 90 -8.83 23.77 -15.59
CA ALA A 90 -8.42 22.66 -14.76
C ALA A 90 -9.59 22.07 -13.95
N GLU A 91 -10.38 22.91 -13.29
CA GLU A 91 -11.54 22.45 -12.52
C GLU A 91 -12.59 21.76 -13.41
N ASN A 92 -12.87 22.33 -14.60
CA ASN A 92 -13.82 21.73 -15.53
C ASN A 92 -13.32 20.40 -16.11
N ALA A 93 -12.02 20.27 -16.38
CA ALA A 93 -11.42 19.02 -16.83
C ALA A 93 -11.59 17.90 -15.78
N LEU A 94 -11.34 18.19 -14.50
CA LEU A 94 -11.52 17.21 -13.43
C LEU A 94 -12.99 16.84 -13.23
N ARG A 95 -13.91 17.82 -13.23
CA ARG A 95 -15.36 17.56 -13.15
C ARG A 95 -15.84 16.67 -14.30
N LYS A 96 -15.43 17.00 -15.53
CA LYS A 96 -15.82 16.24 -16.70
C LYS A 96 -15.41 14.78 -16.58
N VAL A 97 -14.15 14.52 -16.23
CA VAL A 97 -13.66 13.13 -16.07
C VAL A 97 -14.45 12.38 -15.00
N LEU A 98 -14.65 12.97 -13.81
CA LEU A 98 -15.37 12.31 -12.72
C LEU A 98 -16.81 11.97 -13.11
N ASN A 99 -17.49 12.88 -13.84
CA ASN A 99 -18.84 12.65 -14.36
C ASN A 99 -18.86 11.56 -15.45
N ASP A 100 -17.90 11.59 -16.39
CA ASP A 100 -17.81 10.64 -17.51
C ASP A 100 -17.58 9.21 -17.02
N ILE A 101 -16.79 9.02 -15.93
CA ILE A 101 -16.55 7.71 -15.32
C ILE A 101 -17.60 7.33 -14.26
N GLY A 102 -18.54 8.23 -13.95
CA GLY A 102 -19.66 7.96 -13.04
C GLY A 102 -19.29 7.86 -11.57
N ILE A 103 -18.27 8.60 -11.12
CA ILE A 103 -17.87 8.63 -9.71
C ILE A 103 -18.68 9.69 -8.97
N GLU A 104 -19.30 9.28 -7.86
CA GLU A 104 -19.94 10.22 -6.94
C GLU A 104 -18.89 10.99 -6.15
N TYR A 105 -19.00 12.31 -6.12
CA TYR A 105 -18.10 13.19 -5.39
C TYR A 105 -18.83 14.40 -4.82
N THR A 106 -18.22 15.06 -3.86
CA THR A 106 -18.64 16.36 -3.32
C THR A 106 -17.62 17.42 -3.69
N GLU A 107 -18.08 18.65 -3.93
CA GLU A 107 -17.20 19.79 -4.17
C GLU A 107 -16.98 20.57 -2.86
N GLU A 108 -15.73 20.91 -2.58
CA GLU A 108 -15.34 21.75 -1.43
C GLU A 108 -14.59 23.00 -1.95
N ILE A 109 -15.24 24.14 -1.84
CA ILE A 109 -14.69 25.45 -2.28
C ILE A 109 -13.71 25.95 -1.21
N GLY A 110 -12.55 26.46 -1.64
CA GLY A 110 -11.54 27.00 -0.73
C GLY A 110 -10.51 25.96 -0.25
N GLU A 111 -10.70 24.67 -0.57
CA GLU A 111 -9.86 23.57 -0.11
C GLU A 111 -8.81 23.10 -1.15
N ALA A 112 -8.79 23.69 -2.35
CA ALA A 112 -7.76 23.43 -3.35
C ALA A 112 -6.35 23.78 -2.86
N ALA A 113 -5.33 23.18 -3.47
CA ALA A 113 -3.96 23.64 -3.32
C ALA A 113 -3.77 25.01 -3.99
N PHE A 114 -2.78 25.80 -3.57
CA PHE A 114 -2.54 27.11 -4.16
C PHE A 114 -2.18 27.07 -5.65
N TYR A 115 -1.74 25.91 -6.14
CA TYR A 115 -1.25 25.68 -7.49
C TYR A 115 -2.25 24.96 -8.42
N GLY A 116 -3.40 24.54 -7.89
CA GLY A 116 -4.43 23.89 -8.71
C GLY A 116 -5.45 23.08 -7.91
N PRO A 117 -6.52 22.63 -8.61
CA PRO A 117 -7.56 21.79 -8.01
C PRO A 117 -7.05 20.37 -7.71
N LYS A 118 -7.74 19.66 -6.82
CA LYS A 118 -7.37 18.32 -6.44
C LYS A 118 -8.58 17.43 -6.17
N LEU A 119 -8.44 16.15 -6.50
CA LEU A 119 -9.30 15.08 -6.02
C LEU A 119 -8.64 14.44 -4.80
N ASP A 120 -9.33 14.44 -3.68
CA ASP A 120 -8.98 13.67 -2.48
C ASP A 120 -9.95 12.51 -2.32
N VAL A 121 -9.43 11.33 -2.02
CA VAL A 121 -10.25 10.17 -1.64
C VAL A 121 -10.04 9.91 -0.16
N ASN A 122 -11.05 10.24 0.61
CA ASN A 122 -11.06 10.09 2.04
C ASN A 122 -11.58 8.73 2.43
N VAL A 123 -10.88 8.02 3.30
CA VAL A 123 -11.31 6.75 3.87
C VAL A 123 -11.80 6.95 5.29
N LYS A 124 -12.79 6.16 5.66
CA LYS A 124 -13.31 6.10 7.01
C LYS A 124 -12.80 4.82 7.69
N PRO A 125 -11.74 4.92 8.50
CA PRO A 125 -11.22 3.74 9.19
C PRO A 125 -12.23 3.23 10.23
N ALA A 126 -12.07 1.97 10.63
CA ALA A 126 -12.90 1.36 11.67
C ALA A 126 -12.81 2.10 13.03
N ILE A 127 -11.68 2.77 13.29
CA ILE A 127 -11.42 3.56 14.48
C ILE A 127 -10.85 4.91 14.06
N GLY A 128 -11.37 5.98 14.60
CA GLY A 128 -10.86 7.33 14.35
C GLY A 128 -11.70 8.14 13.37
N ASN A 129 -11.14 9.26 12.94
CA ASN A 129 -11.77 10.17 12.00
C ASN A 129 -11.42 9.83 10.55
N GLU A 130 -12.31 10.25 9.65
CA GLU A 130 -12.04 10.23 8.22
C GLU A 130 -10.75 11.02 7.89
N TYR A 131 -9.96 10.52 6.95
CA TYR A 131 -8.77 11.20 6.46
C TYR A 131 -8.48 10.86 5.00
N THR A 132 -7.76 11.73 4.31
CA THR A 132 -7.34 11.52 2.93
C THR A 132 -6.30 10.40 2.86
N LEU A 133 -6.62 9.36 2.09
CA LEU A 133 -5.69 8.28 1.78
C LEU A 133 -5.05 8.48 0.40
N SER A 134 -5.86 8.70 -0.62
CA SER A 134 -5.37 8.93 -1.99
C SER A 134 -5.65 10.36 -2.43
N THR A 135 -4.78 10.90 -3.27
CA THR A 135 -4.94 12.24 -3.84
C THR A 135 -4.41 12.29 -5.27
N CYS A 136 -5.04 13.12 -6.09
CA CYS A 136 -4.53 13.54 -7.40
C CYS A 136 -4.71 15.04 -7.54
N GLN A 137 -3.62 15.77 -7.67
CA GLN A 137 -3.57 17.23 -7.66
C GLN A 137 -3.06 17.71 -9.00
N LEU A 138 -3.81 18.60 -9.65
CA LEU A 138 -3.38 19.24 -10.90
C LEU A 138 -2.57 20.48 -10.56
N ASP A 139 -1.41 20.65 -11.19
CA ASP A 139 -0.50 21.77 -10.97
C ASP A 139 -0.12 22.40 -12.29
N PHE A 140 -0.54 23.63 -12.50
CA PHE A 140 -0.18 24.48 -13.64
C PHE A 140 0.72 25.65 -13.25
N CYS A 141 1.03 25.79 -11.97
CA CYS A 141 1.80 26.91 -11.39
C CYS A 141 3.29 26.58 -11.27
N LEU A 142 3.65 25.48 -10.60
CA LEU A 142 5.05 25.14 -10.33
C LEU A 142 5.87 24.85 -11.59
N PRO A 143 5.34 24.17 -12.64
CA PRO A 143 6.08 24.00 -13.88
C PRO A 143 6.55 25.31 -14.49
N ALA A 144 5.70 26.33 -14.49
CA ALA A 144 6.04 27.66 -14.99
C ALA A 144 7.11 28.34 -14.09
N LYS A 145 6.98 28.25 -12.75
CA LYS A 145 7.96 28.79 -11.80
C LYS A 145 9.33 28.14 -11.92
N PHE A 146 9.39 26.85 -12.25
CA PHE A 146 10.64 26.12 -12.50
C PHE A 146 11.14 26.21 -13.95
N ASN A 147 10.47 26.99 -14.81
CA ASN A 147 10.80 27.12 -16.23
C ASN A 147 10.86 25.75 -16.96
N LEU A 148 10.00 24.83 -16.59
CA LEU A 148 9.90 23.55 -17.28
C LEU A 148 9.27 23.74 -18.66
N THR A 149 9.89 23.16 -19.68
CA THR A 149 9.39 23.27 -21.05
C THR A 149 9.49 21.94 -21.78
N TYR A 150 8.57 21.73 -22.71
CA TYR A 150 8.64 20.66 -23.71
C TYR A 150 8.55 21.27 -25.11
N ILE A 151 8.97 20.52 -26.12
CA ILE A 151 8.79 20.90 -27.53
C ILE A 151 7.51 20.23 -27.99
N ASP A 152 6.54 21.05 -28.41
CA ASP A 152 5.28 20.57 -28.93
C ASP A 152 5.40 20.14 -30.41
N SER A 153 4.36 19.51 -30.94
CA SER A 153 4.30 19.02 -32.31
C SER A 153 4.49 20.13 -33.38
N ASP A 154 4.19 21.36 -33.01
CA ASP A 154 4.40 22.55 -33.85
C ASP A 154 5.84 23.11 -33.77
N GLY A 155 6.72 22.47 -33.01
CA GLY A 155 8.11 22.91 -32.79
C GLY A 155 8.27 24.04 -31.78
N THR A 156 7.20 24.53 -31.16
CA THR A 156 7.25 25.57 -30.14
C THR A 156 7.53 25.01 -28.76
N LYS A 157 8.15 25.84 -27.89
CA LYS A 157 8.32 25.52 -26.48
C LYS A 157 7.05 25.87 -25.74
N LYS A 158 6.53 24.89 -24.98
CA LYS A 158 5.36 25.06 -24.10
C LYS A 158 5.68 24.59 -22.69
N THR A 159 4.95 25.11 -21.72
CA THR A 159 5.02 24.67 -20.31
C THR A 159 4.12 23.48 -20.09
N PRO A 160 4.59 22.37 -19.51
CA PRO A 160 3.72 21.25 -19.20
C PRO A 160 2.83 21.56 -17.99
N VAL A 161 1.77 20.77 -17.83
CA VAL A 161 1.01 20.65 -16.59
C VAL A 161 1.51 19.41 -15.82
N VAL A 162 1.44 19.43 -14.51
CA VAL A 162 1.83 18.27 -13.68
C VAL A 162 0.63 17.75 -12.91
N LEU A 163 0.46 16.43 -12.91
CA LEU A 163 -0.42 15.74 -11.98
C LEU A 163 0.45 15.13 -10.89
N HIS A 164 0.29 15.61 -9.65
CA HIS A 164 0.87 15.00 -8.46
C HIS A 164 -0.11 13.95 -7.95
N ARG A 165 0.33 12.71 -7.73
CA ARG A 165 -0.58 11.68 -7.24
C ARG A 165 0.05 10.82 -6.15
N ALA A 166 -0.72 10.50 -5.13
CA ALA A 166 -0.41 9.48 -4.15
C ALA A 166 -1.58 8.50 -4.06
N ILE A 167 -1.35 7.23 -4.36
CA ILE A 167 -2.41 6.21 -4.36
C ILE A 167 -2.64 5.66 -2.95
N LEU A 168 -1.56 5.27 -2.28
CA LEU A 168 -1.59 4.77 -0.90
C LEU A 168 -1.27 5.87 0.14
N GLY A 169 -1.06 7.10 -0.32
CA GLY A 169 -0.61 8.19 0.53
C GLY A 169 0.74 7.89 1.18
N SER A 170 0.88 8.12 2.48
CA SER A 170 2.03 7.67 3.25
C SER A 170 1.92 6.17 3.50
N LEU A 171 2.98 5.41 3.20
CA LEU A 171 3.02 3.98 3.44
C LEU A 171 2.90 3.64 4.92
N ASP A 172 3.42 4.51 5.80
CA ASP A 172 3.30 4.38 7.25
C ASP A 172 1.84 4.44 7.70
N ARG A 173 1.09 5.45 7.23
CA ARG A 173 -0.34 5.61 7.50
C ARG A 173 -1.16 4.49 6.88
N PHE A 174 -0.84 4.09 5.67
CA PHE A 174 -1.52 2.99 5.00
C PHE A 174 -1.31 1.67 5.74
N MET A 175 -0.10 1.42 6.26
CA MET A 175 0.19 0.27 7.11
C MET A 175 -0.67 0.30 8.39
N ALA A 176 -0.77 1.46 9.07
CA ALA A 176 -1.64 1.61 10.22
C ALA A 176 -3.09 1.27 9.86
N TYR A 177 -3.58 1.81 8.75
CA TYR A 177 -4.94 1.54 8.25
C TYR A 177 -5.21 0.05 8.06
N ILE A 178 -4.36 -0.64 7.31
CA ILE A 178 -4.54 -2.09 7.04
C ILE A 178 -4.46 -2.92 8.32
N LEU A 179 -3.52 -2.62 9.22
CA LEU A 179 -3.40 -3.33 10.49
C LEU A 179 -4.63 -3.13 11.38
N GLU A 180 -5.22 -1.94 11.38
CA GLU A 180 -6.44 -1.66 12.13
C GLU A 180 -7.65 -2.35 11.52
N GLU A 181 -7.82 -2.27 10.19
CA GLU A 181 -8.93 -2.90 9.47
C GLU A 181 -8.95 -4.42 9.63
N THR A 182 -7.79 -5.05 9.56
CA THR A 182 -7.66 -6.51 9.67
C THR A 182 -7.41 -6.99 11.09
N LYS A 183 -7.21 -6.10 12.07
CA LYS A 183 -6.66 -6.42 13.40
C LYS A 183 -5.37 -7.24 13.32
N GLY A 184 -4.58 -7.01 12.28
CA GLY A 184 -3.36 -7.75 11.98
C GLY A 184 -3.56 -9.15 11.36
N ASN A 185 -4.78 -9.59 11.07
CA ASN A 185 -5.04 -10.80 10.27
C ASN A 185 -4.88 -10.48 8.78
N LEU A 186 -3.66 -10.24 8.36
CA LEU A 186 -3.37 -9.84 6.98
C LEU A 186 -3.79 -10.93 5.98
N PRO A 187 -4.30 -10.55 4.80
CA PRO A 187 -4.50 -11.50 3.71
C PRO A 187 -3.18 -12.18 3.33
N LEU A 188 -3.26 -13.40 2.80
CA LEU A 188 -2.09 -14.23 2.49
C LEU A 188 -1.02 -13.48 1.68
N TRP A 189 -1.42 -12.73 0.65
CA TRP A 189 -0.51 -12.02 -0.22
C TRP A 189 0.25 -10.86 0.47
N LEU A 190 -0.29 -10.32 1.59
CA LEU A 190 0.34 -9.28 2.42
C LEU A 190 1.06 -9.84 3.65
N ALA A 191 0.72 -11.04 4.10
CA ALA A 191 1.27 -11.59 5.34
C ALA A 191 2.79 -11.72 5.26
N PRO A 192 3.56 -11.22 6.26
CA PRO A 192 5.02 -11.36 6.30
C PRO A 192 5.47 -12.81 6.29
N VAL A 193 4.80 -13.64 7.07
CA VAL A 193 4.92 -15.10 7.10
C VAL A 193 3.59 -15.64 6.59
N GLN A 194 3.62 -16.37 5.48
CA GLN A 194 2.43 -16.89 4.82
C GLN A 194 2.04 -18.27 5.34
N ALA A 195 3.05 -19.07 5.66
CA ALA A 195 2.89 -20.39 6.25
C ALA A 195 3.95 -20.63 7.33
N LYS A 196 3.59 -21.35 8.39
CA LYS A 196 4.52 -21.78 9.43
C LYS A 196 4.45 -23.28 9.62
N ILE A 197 5.58 -23.95 9.47
CA ILE A 197 5.72 -25.39 9.63
C ILE A 197 5.98 -25.70 11.11
N LEU A 198 5.21 -26.62 11.64
CA LEU A 198 5.23 -27.07 13.04
C LEU A 198 5.42 -28.58 13.07
N PRO A 199 6.65 -29.12 13.09
CA PRO A 199 6.86 -30.54 13.28
C PRO A 199 6.32 -31.01 14.63
N VAL A 200 5.62 -32.15 14.67
CA VAL A 200 5.04 -32.66 15.93
C VAL A 200 6.11 -32.96 16.96
N LYS A 201 7.26 -33.48 16.50
CA LYS A 201 8.45 -33.79 17.32
C LYS A 201 9.70 -33.33 16.62
N ASN A 202 10.42 -32.39 17.20
CA ASN A 202 11.66 -31.86 16.62
C ASN A 202 12.87 -32.79 16.79
N GLU A 203 12.75 -33.83 17.60
CA GLU A 203 13.79 -34.85 17.85
C GLU A 203 13.74 -36.00 16.83
N ASP A 204 12.73 -36.07 15.98
CA ASP A 204 12.56 -37.11 14.97
C ASP A 204 13.28 -36.67 13.66
N GLU A 205 14.41 -37.32 13.36
CA GLU A 205 15.27 -36.96 12.23
C GLU A 205 14.56 -37.04 10.87
N GLU A 206 13.71 -38.06 10.67
CA GLU A 206 12.97 -38.25 9.42
C GLU A 206 11.91 -37.16 9.25
N LEU A 207 11.18 -36.81 10.31
CA LEU A 207 10.22 -35.75 10.32
C LEU A 207 10.87 -34.38 10.09
N ASN A 208 12.05 -34.14 10.68
CA ASN A 208 12.79 -32.90 10.45
C ASN A 208 13.26 -32.79 9.01
N ALA A 209 13.82 -33.86 8.46
CA ALA A 209 14.25 -33.88 7.06
C ALA A 209 13.08 -33.57 6.09
N TYR A 210 11.91 -34.18 6.33
CA TYR A 210 10.71 -33.89 5.55
C TYR A 210 10.20 -32.45 5.74
N SER A 211 10.25 -31.95 6.98
CA SER A 211 9.83 -30.57 7.28
C SER A 211 10.69 -29.54 6.55
N HIS A 212 12.01 -29.78 6.48
CA HIS A 212 12.92 -28.95 5.69
C HIS A 212 12.72 -29.09 4.17
N GLU A 213 12.33 -30.26 3.70
CA GLU A 213 11.96 -30.47 2.30
C GLU A 213 10.71 -29.64 1.94
N VAL A 214 9.68 -29.70 2.77
CA VAL A 214 8.46 -28.87 2.61
C VAL A 214 8.80 -27.38 2.67
N TYR A 215 9.64 -26.96 3.64
CA TYR A 215 10.10 -25.58 3.77
C TYR A 215 10.77 -25.13 2.47
N LYS A 216 11.77 -25.89 2.00
CA LYS A 216 12.53 -25.53 0.80
C LYS A 216 11.64 -25.50 -0.44
N TYR A 217 10.74 -26.47 -0.59
CA TYR A 217 9.80 -26.53 -1.71
C TYR A 217 8.93 -25.27 -1.77
N LEU A 218 8.38 -24.82 -0.64
CA LEU A 218 7.56 -23.62 -0.57
C LEU A 218 8.39 -22.34 -0.80
N GLU A 219 9.58 -22.24 -0.20
CA GLU A 219 10.48 -21.10 -0.34
C GLU A 219 10.96 -20.93 -1.79
N ASP A 220 11.39 -22.01 -2.43
CA ASP A 220 11.84 -22.03 -3.84
C ASP A 220 10.71 -21.57 -4.80
N ASN A 221 9.44 -21.76 -4.40
CA ASN A 221 8.25 -21.32 -5.14
C ASN A 221 7.71 -19.96 -4.69
N GLY A 222 8.50 -19.17 -3.92
CA GLY A 222 8.20 -17.79 -3.58
C GLY A 222 7.24 -17.60 -2.41
N ILE A 223 6.94 -18.64 -1.64
CA ILE A 223 6.13 -18.56 -0.42
C ILE A 223 7.03 -18.12 0.75
N ARG A 224 6.59 -17.12 1.52
CA ARG A 224 7.25 -16.70 2.75
C ARG A 224 6.88 -17.67 3.88
N VAL A 225 7.73 -18.64 4.11
CA VAL A 225 7.51 -19.73 5.06
C VAL A 225 8.52 -19.66 6.19
N GLU A 226 8.13 -20.08 7.37
CA GLU A 226 8.99 -20.31 8.53
C GLU A 226 8.81 -21.74 9.05
N ILE A 227 9.85 -22.27 9.70
CA ILE A 227 9.80 -23.54 10.42
C ILE A 227 10.08 -23.28 11.90
N ASP A 228 9.27 -23.83 12.79
CA ASP A 228 9.45 -23.73 14.24
C ASP A 228 10.10 -24.98 14.78
N GLU A 229 11.41 -24.89 15.00
CA GLU A 229 12.25 -25.97 15.52
C GLU A 229 12.50 -25.90 17.03
N ARG A 230 11.81 -24.99 17.73
CA ARG A 230 12.01 -24.85 19.18
C ARG A 230 11.61 -26.12 19.91
N ASN A 231 12.41 -26.49 20.92
CA ASN A 231 12.11 -27.61 21.80
C ASN A 231 11.01 -27.24 22.80
N GLU A 232 9.79 -27.03 22.27
CA GLU A 232 8.60 -26.66 23.00
C GLU A 232 7.44 -27.59 22.65
N LYS A 233 6.46 -27.72 23.55
CA LYS A 233 5.28 -28.51 23.28
C LYS A 233 4.53 -28.00 22.04
N LEU A 234 4.11 -28.90 21.15
CA LEU A 234 3.38 -28.56 19.92
C LEU A 234 2.20 -27.60 20.19
N GLY A 235 1.39 -27.86 21.22
CA GLY A 235 0.27 -26.98 21.55
C GLY A 235 0.67 -25.54 21.91
N TYR A 236 1.83 -25.36 22.54
CA TYR A 236 2.38 -24.04 22.81
C TYR A 236 2.83 -23.34 21.50
N ARG A 237 3.56 -24.04 20.64
CA ARG A 237 4.00 -23.52 19.33
C ARG A 237 2.82 -23.15 18.42
N ILE A 238 1.76 -23.99 18.37
CA ILE A 238 0.52 -23.68 17.68
C ILE A 238 -0.12 -22.40 18.22
N ARG A 239 -0.21 -22.25 19.55
CA ARG A 239 -0.79 -21.06 20.18
C ARG A 239 -0.03 -19.80 19.84
N GLU A 240 1.30 -19.83 19.89
CA GLU A 240 2.12 -18.67 19.52
C GLU A 240 1.95 -18.30 18.07
N ALA A 241 1.99 -19.26 17.14
CA ALA A 241 1.76 -19.01 15.72
C ALA A 241 0.35 -18.44 15.45
N GLN A 242 -0.65 -18.86 16.23
CA GLN A 242 -1.98 -18.24 16.21
C GLN A 242 -1.95 -16.79 16.74
N MET A 243 -1.16 -16.49 17.76
CA MET A 243 -1.01 -15.12 18.27
C MET A 243 -0.25 -14.22 17.29
N GLU A 244 0.69 -14.77 16.51
CA GLU A 244 1.40 -14.11 15.41
C GLU A 244 0.50 -13.90 14.19
N LYS A 245 -0.68 -14.54 14.16
CA LYS A 245 -1.68 -14.43 13.09
C LYS A 245 -1.17 -14.90 11.73
N VAL A 246 -0.33 -15.94 11.74
CA VAL A 246 0.13 -16.59 10.51
C VAL A 246 -1.06 -17.22 9.80
N PRO A 247 -1.30 -16.93 8.50
CA PRO A 247 -2.48 -17.41 7.77
C PRO A 247 -2.61 -18.94 7.74
N TYR A 248 -1.51 -19.65 7.52
CA TYR A 248 -1.48 -21.11 7.40
C TYR A 248 -0.48 -21.73 8.38
N LEU A 249 -0.94 -22.67 9.18
CA LEU A 249 -0.12 -23.51 10.06
C LEU A 249 -0.06 -24.92 9.49
N LEU A 250 1.14 -25.41 9.16
CA LEU A 250 1.38 -26.78 8.69
C LEU A 250 1.84 -27.62 9.87
N VAL A 251 1.00 -28.55 10.30
CA VAL A 251 1.34 -29.50 11.36
C VAL A 251 1.77 -30.80 10.69
N LEU A 252 3.05 -31.12 10.79
CA LEU A 252 3.62 -32.30 10.15
C LEU A 252 3.95 -33.38 11.19
N GLY A 253 3.50 -34.59 10.95
CA GLY A 253 3.75 -35.77 11.75
C GLY A 253 4.15 -36.97 10.87
N LYS A 254 4.19 -38.15 11.47
CA LYS A 254 4.62 -39.37 10.76
C LYS A 254 3.73 -39.77 9.58
N ASN A 255 2.44 -39.44 9.64
CA ASN A 255 1.52 -39.74 8.54
C ASN A 255 1.86 -38.87 7.32
N GLU A 256 2.11 -37.57 7.53
CA GLU A 256 2.50 -36.65 6.45
C GLU A 256 3.83 -37.05 5.82
N VAL A 257 4.78 -37.56 6.61
CA VAL A 257 6.05 -38.12 6.11
C VAL A 257 5.79 -39.34 5.22
N ALA A 258 4.99 -40.31 5.72
CA ALA A 258 4.73 -41.56 5.03
C ALA A 258 3.95 -41.34 3.71
N ASP A 259 2.93 -40.46 3.73
CA ASP A 259 2.03 -40.22 2.60
C ASP A 259 2.52 -39.08 1.69
N ARG A 260 3.63 -38.41 2.03
CA ARG A 260 4.20 -37.25 1.31
C ARG A 260 3.19 -36.12 1.14
N THR A 261 2.42 -35.83 2.19
CA THR A 261 1.36 -34.80 2.25
C THR A 261 1.65 -33.71 3.26
N VAL A 262 0.86 -32.67 3.24
CA VAL A 262 0.86 -31.61 4.25
C VAL A 262 -0.50 -31.44 4.87
N SER A 263 -0.54 -31.38 6.22
CA SER A 263 -1.75 -31.08 6.97
C SER A 263 -1.72 -29.63 7.41
N TYR A 264 -2.58 -28.80 6.81
CA TYR A 264 -2.64 -27.37 7.12
C TYR A 264 -3.89 -26.99 7.90
N ARG A 265 -3.78 -25.91 8.65
CA ARG A 265 -4.87 -25.26 9.39
C ARG A 265 -4.85 -23.77 9.12
N LEU A 266 -6.03 -23.21 8.84
CA LEU A 266 -6.18 -21.75 8.72
C LEU A 266 -6.13 -21.06 10.08
N HIS A 267 -5.65 -19.82 10.10
CA HIS A 267 -5.71 -18.98 11.29
C HIS A 267 -7.15 -18.86 11.81
N GLY A 268 -7.33 -19.08 13.12
CA GLY A 268 -8.65 -19.03 13.78
C GLY A 268 -9.53 -20.28 13.58
N GLU A 269 -9.06 -21.29 12.85
CA GLU A 269 -9.77 -22.56 12.69
C GLU A 269 -9.12 -23.67 13.50
N GLN A 270 -9.92 -24.66 13.91
CA GLN A 270 -9.44 -25.83 14.65
C GLN A 270 -9.25 -27.06 13.74
N GLN A 271 -9.97 -27.12 12.64
CA GLN A 271 -9.90 -28.23 11.70
C GLN A 271 -8.64 -28.12 10.83
N SER A 272 -8.02 -29.26 10.57
CA SER A 272 -6.92 -29.42 9.63
C SER A 272 -7.39 -30.12 8.38
N THR A 273 -6.81 -29.76 7.24
CA THR A 273 -7.03 -30.37 5.94
C THR A 273 -5.72 -30.94 5.44
N THR A 274 -5.71 -32.19 4.97
CA THR A 274 -4.53 -32.86 4.42
C THR A 274 -4.62 -32.89 2.91
N VAL A 275 -3.56 -32.46 2.24
CA VAL A 275 -3.45 -32.41 0.77
C VAL A 275 -2.01 -32.74 0.31
N SER A 276 -1.81 -32.95 -0.99
CA SER A 276 -0.44 -33.03 -1.54
C SER A 276 0.32 -31.71 -1.40
N MET A 277 1.65 -31.72 -1.45
CA MET A 277 2.45 -30.49 -1.45
C MET A 277 2.12 -29.60 -2.66
N GLU A 278 1.91 -30.22 -3.82
CA GLU A 278 1.59 -29.58 -5.08
C GLU A 278 0.24 -28.86 -5.01
N ASP A 279 -0.79 -29.52 -4.50
CA ASP A 279 -2.12 -28.94 -4.34
C ASP A 279 -2.12 -27.79 -3.32
N PHE A 280 -1.35 -27.94 -2.24
CA PHE A 280 -1.19 -26.86 -1.25
C PHE A 280 -0.52 -25.63 -1.87
N LEU A 281 0.59 -25.84 -2.60
CA LEU A 281 1.27 -24.74 -3.29
C LEU A 281 0.36 -24.06 -4.32
N ALA A 282 -0.34 -24.84 -5.15
CA ALA A 282 -1.27 -24.31 -6.14
C ALA A 282 -2.37 -23.46 -5.51
N MET A 283 -2.92 -23.90 -4.37
CA MET A 283 -3.91 -23.15 -3.60
C MET A 283 -3.34 -21.82 -3.09
N LEU A 284 -2.14 -21.83 -2.51
CA LEU A 284 -1.49 -20.60 -2.02
C LEU A 284 -1.22 -19.61 -3.15
N GLN A 285 -0.69 -20.10 -4.27
CA GLN A 285 -0.38 -19.27 -5.44
C GLN A 285 -1.64 -18.64 -6.03
N GLU A 286 -2.75 -19.38 -6.09
CA GLU A 286 -4.04 -18.86 -6.55
C GLU A 286 -4.59 -17.80 -5.58
N ASP A 287 -4.55 -18.03 -4.28
CA ASP A 287 -4.98 -17.05 -3.26
C ASP A 287 -4.12 -15.77 -3.30
N ILE A 288 -2.81 -15.90 -3.56
CA ILE A 288 -1.91 -14.77 -3.76
C ILE A 288 -2.22 -14.02 -5.06
N ARG A 289 -2.39 -14.74 -6.17
CA ARG A 289 -2.66 -14.19 -7.48
C ARG A 289 -3.98 -13.42 -7.53
N THR A 290 -5.01 -13.97 -6.88
CA THR A 290 -6.35 -13.37 -6.81
C THR A 290 -6.47 -12.34 -5.69
N LYS A 291 -5.41 -12.13 -4.88
CA LYS A 291 -5.42 -11.25 -3.70
C LYS A 291 -6.59 -11.53 -2.76
N LYS A 292 -6.91 -12.81 -2.62
CA LYS A 292 -8.06 -13.26 -1.84
C LYS A 292 -7.91 -12.85 -0.37
N LEU A 293 -8.99 -12.34 0.20
CA LEU A 293 -9.08 -12.15 1.64
C LEU A 293 -9.20 -13.50 2.32
N ASN A 294 -8.36 -13.78 3.31
CA ASN A 294 -8.54 -14.97 4.12
C ASN A 294 -9.83 -14.86 4.96
N PRO A 295 -10.46 -16.00 5.35
CA PRO A 295 -11.70 -15.98 6.11
C PRO A 295 -11.62 -15.22 7.44
N ALA A 296 -10.45 -15.23 8.10
CA ALA A 296 -10.23 -14.49 9.35
C ALA A 296 -10.20 -12.97 9.09
N ALA A 297 -9.47 -12.50 8.07
CA ALA A 297 -9.46 -11.09 7.67
C ALA A 297 -10.86 -10.62 7.24
N ALA A 298 -11.58 -11.42 6.46
CA ALA A 298 -12.93 -11.08 6.01
C ALA A 298 -13.92 -10.96 7.19
N ARG A 299 -13.86 -11.86 8.17
CA ARG A 299 -14.71 -11.79 9.38
C ARG A 299 -14.44 -10.53 10.19
N GLU A 300 -13.17 -10.14 10.35
CA GLU A 300 -12.80 -8.96 11.11
C GLU A 300 -13.32 -7.67 10.48
N ILE A 301 -13.19 -7.54 9.17
CA ILE A 301 -13.72 -6.40 8.41
C ILE A 301 -15.24 -6.30 8.56
N ILE A 302 -15.96 -7.44 8.48
CA ILE A 302 -17.44 -7.49 8.59
C ILE A 302 -17.92 -7.19 10.02
N VAL A 303 -17.25 -7.74 11.02
CA VAL A 303 -17.65 -7.57 12.43
C VAL A 303 -17.47 -6.11 12.87
N ARG A 304 -16.41 -5.44 12.46
CA ARG A 304 -16.15 -4.03 12.81
C ARG A 304 -17.20 -3.08 12.25
N ARG A 305 -17.70 -3.34 11.05
CA ARG A 305 -18.79 -2.54 10.46
C ARG A 305 -20.11 -2.66 11.24
N ARG A 306 -20.26 -3.69 12.10
CA ARG A 306 -21.44 -3.92 12.93
C ARG A 306 -21.32 -3.50 14.39
N ALA A 307 -20.12 -3.29 14.89
CA ALA A 307 -19.86 -2.99 16.29
C ALA A 307 -19.22 -1.60 16.47
N VAL A 308 -19.97 -0.65 16.94
CA VAL A 308 -19.45 0.59 17.52
C VAL A 308 -18.89 0.24 18.92
N VAL A 309 -17.61 0.61 19.16
CA VAL A 309 -16.92 0.65 20.46
C VAL A 309 -16.20 -0.62 20.92
N SER A 310 -14.88 -0.55 20.86
CA SER A 310 -13.96 -1.26 21.78
C SER A 310 -12.64 -0.48 21.93
N PRO A 311 -11.96 -0.53 23.07
CA PRO A 311 -10.80 0.31 23.42
C PRO A 311 -9.51 0.00 22.64
N PRO A 312 -8.50 0.89 22.66
CA PRO A 312 -7.34 0.81 21.80
C PRO A 312 -6.41 -0.38 22.11
N PHE A 313 -5.92 -1.00 21.05
CA PHE A 313 -5.03 -2.16 21.11
C PHE A 313 -3.55 -1.74 21.27
N TYR A 314 -2.83 -2.32 22.21
CA TYR A 314 -1.37 -2.19 22.29
C TYR A 314 -0.70 -3.15 21.30
N LEU A 315 0.00 -2.61 20.30
CA LEU A 315 0.81 -3.40 19.39
C LEU A 315 2.06 -3.95 20.07
N ASN A 316 2.30 -5.25 19.92
CA ASN A 316 3.52 -5.88 20.40
C ASN A 316 4.69 -5.54 19.48
N LEU A 317 5.67 -4.77 19.96
CA LEU A 317 6.82 -4.26 19.20
C LEU A 317 7.70 -5.32 18.51
N ARG A 318 7.56 -6.60 18.85
CA ARG A 318 8.34 -7.68 18.21
C ARG A 318 7.92 -7.96 16.76
N SER A 319 6.66 -7.68 16.39
CA SER A 319 6.19 -7.80 15.00
C SER A 319 6.71 -6.69 14.09
N PHE A 320 7.25 -5.60 14.66
CA PHE A 320 7.63 -4.40 13.92
C PHE A 320 8.84 -4.63 12.99
N ASN A 321 9.84 -5.39 13.41
CA ASN A 321 11.02 -5.66 12.59
C ASN A 321 10.72 -6.55 11.37
N SER A 322 9.76 -7.45 11.48
CA SER A 322 9.28 -8.27 10.35
C SER A 322 8.53 -7.44 9.32
N ILE A 323 7.74 -6.46 9.77
CA ILE A 323 6.95 -5.56 8.92
C ILE A 323 7.87 -4.65 8.09
N ILE A 324 8.93 -4.09 8.66
CA ILE A 324 9.92 -3.25 7.96
C ILE A 324 10.62 -4.05 6.86
N THR A 325 10.94 -5.31 7.12
CA THR A 325 11.54 -6.21 6.11
C THR A 325 10.57 -6.48 4.97
N THR A 326 9.27 -6.52 5.23
CA THR A 326 8.22 -6.71 4.22
C THR A 326 8.00 -5.46 3.36
N ILE A 327 8.10 -4.25 3.94
CA ILE A 327 8.06 -2.99 3.17
C ILE A 327 9.16 -2.98 2.09
N ASN A 328 10.35 -3.48 2.41
CA ASN A 328 11.42 -3.63 1.43
C ASN A 328 11.14 -4.70 0.36
N LYS A 329 10.26 -5.67 0.64
CA LYS A 329 9.82 -6.70 -0.32
C LYS A 329 8.55 -6.30 -1.12
N ILE A 330 7.70 -5.39 -0.59
CA ILE A 330 6.57 -4.76 -1.31
C ILE A 330 7.04 -3.89 -2.49
N ARG A 331 8.34 -3.60 -2.62
CA ARG A 331 8.97 -3.03 -3.84
C ARG A 331 8.53 -3.69 -5.17
N ILE A 332 7.90 -4.84 -5.12
CA ILE A 332 7.61 -5.68 -6.31
C ILE A 332 6.12 -5.67 -6.68
N CYS A 333 5.19 -5.24 -5.83
CA CYS A 333 3.75 -5.37 -6.09
C CYS A 333 3.06 -4.13 -6.68
N ALA A 334 3.72 -2.98 -6.81
CA ALA A 334 3.20 -1.95 -7.69
C ALA A 334 3.38 -2.44 -9.14
N ARG A 335 2.31 -2.77 -9.81
CA ARG A 335 2.30 -3.05 -11.26
C ARG A 335 2.84 -1.83 -12.00
N ILE A 336 4.16 -1.79 -12.21
CA ILE A 336 4.77 -0.90 -13.18
C ILE A 336 4.51 -1.56 -14.52
N ASP A 337 3.69 -0.94 -15.35
CA ASP A 337 3.52 -1.37 -16.74
C ASP A 337 4.89 -1.33 -17.42
N ARG A 338 5.47 -2.51 -17.68
CA ARG A 338 6.81 -2.68 -18.26
C ARG A 338 6.96 -2.05 -19.65
N ARG A 339 5.89 -1.58 -20.27
CA ARG A 339 5.90 -1.03 -21.63
C ARG A 339 6.39 0.41 -21.74
N ASN A 340 6.58 1.13 -20.64
CA ASN A 340 6.95 2.56 -20.64
C ASN A 340 8.15 2.94 -19.76
N LEU A 341 9.02 2.00 -19.40
CA LEU A 341 10.29 2.28 -18.74
C LEU A 341 11.42 2.24 -19.76
N LEU A 342 12.03 3.40 -20.01
CA LEU A 342 13.34 3.49 -20.67
C LEU A 342 14.40 2.88 -19.74
N TRP A 343 14.84 1.67 -20.05
CA TRP A 343 15.97 1.00 -19.44
C TRP A 343 17.26 1.54 -20.06
N LEU A 344 18.11 2.21 -19.28
CA LEU A 344 19.50 2.45 -19.66
C LEU A 344 20.32 1.28 -19.08
N PRO A 345 20.97 0.46 -19.90
CA PRO A 345 21.82 -0.61 -19.40
C PRO A 345 23.14 -0.04 -18.89
N GLY A 346 23.53 -0.34 -17.67
CA GLY A 346 24.91 -0.18 -17.19
C GLY A 346 25.15 0.63 -15.93
N THR A 347 24.18 0.94 -15.08
CA THR A 347 24.46 1.64 -13.82
C THR A 347 24.30 0.72 -12.61
N THR A 348 25.41 0.37 -12.00
CA THR A 348 25.52 -0.11 -10.61
C THR A 348 24.98 0.95 -9.65
N TRP A 349 24.18 0.52 -8.68
CA TRP A 349 23.65 1.34 -7.60
C TRP A 349 24.79 1.96 -6.78
N ILE A 350 24.99 3.28 -6.89
CA ILE A 350 25.76 4.06 -5.94
C ILE A 350 24.78 4.97 -5.21
N PRO A 351 24.69 4.93 -3.87
CA PRO A 351 23.89 5.92 -3.14
C PRO A 351 24.60 7.26 -3.23
N LEU A 352 24.04 8.23 -3.91
CA LEU A 352 24.52 9.60 -3.92
C LEU A 352 24.19 10.26 -2.58
N LEU A 353 25.14 10.18 -1.65
CA LEU A 353 25.25 11.06 -0.49
C LEU A 353 25.71 12.46 -0.98
N LEU A 354 24.78 13.33 -1.30
CA LEU A 354 25.06 14.74 -1.47
C LEU A 354 24.78 15.49 -0.15
N PHE A 355 25.77 15.48 0.73
CA PHE A 355 25.87 16.50 1.76
C PHE A 355 26.31 17.82 1.08
N ARG A 356 25.38 18.75 0.92
CA ARG A 356 25.72 20.17 0.80
C ARG A 356 25.28 20.89 2.05
N SER A 357 26.28 21.46 2.72
CA SER A 357 26.18 22.32 3.88
C SER A 357 25.18 23.46 3.67
N PHE A 358 24.19 23.54 4.54
CA PHE A 358 23.33 24.72 4.68
C PHE A 358 23.99 25.74 5.60
N PRO A 359 23.94 27.04 5.29
CA PRO A 359 24.41 28.08 6.19
C PRO A 359 23.51 28.22 7.40
N LYS A 360 24.14 28.47 8.55
CA LYS A 360 23.48 28.79 9.82
C LYS A 360 22.62 30.04 9.66
N TRP A 361 21.33 29.93 9.99
CA TRP A 361 20.50 31.09 10.30
C TRP A 361 20.44 31.25 11.82
N ASN A 362 20.95 32.40 12.30
CA ASN A 362 20.77 32.86 13.68
C ASN A 362 19.47 33.66 13.80
N ALA A 363 18.87 33.49 14.98
CA ALA A 363 17.76 34.15 15.67
C ALA A 363 16.40 33.45 15.55
#